data_3b7185ba0f002f78f519e9101a433d10
#
_entry.id   3b7185ba0f002f78f519e9101a433d10
#
_cell.length_a   1.000
_cell.length_b   1.000
_cell.length_c   1.000
_cell.angle_alpha   90.00
_cell.angle_beta   90.00
_cell.angle_gamma   90.00
#
_symmetry.space_group_name_H-M   'P 1'
#
loop_
_entity.id
_entity.type
_entity.pdbx_description
1 polymer ?
#
loop_
_entity_poly.entity_id
_entity_poly.type
_entity_poly.pdbx_seq_one_letter_code
_entity_poly.pdbx_strand_id
1 'polypeptide(L)'
;MPTPQELMQLGQTLIDHCKTQRETELQDNHYTNDAVSVEAVPMPTGSAESAGLDAIKAKGAWWYGAHEVHALEVEGPFVHGSDRFNVIFDLDVTEKASGQRTQMREIGTYHVNQAGKITREEFAYAIQA
;
A
#
# COMPACT_ATOMS: atom_id res chain seq x y z
N MET A 1 19.31 -1.50 -12.46
CA MET A 1 18.29 -0.45 -12.16
C MET A 1 17.09 -0.63 -13.03
N PRO A 2 15.87 -0.61 -12.48
CA PRO A 2 14.68 -0.58 -13.33
C PRO A 2 14.65 0.73 -14.13
N THR A 3 14.11 0.64 -15.34
CA THR A 3 13.88 1.82 -16.18
C THR A 3 12.59 2.52 -15.71
N PRO A 4 12.39 3.80 -16.08
CA PRO A 4 11.10 4.46 -15.80
C PRO A 4 9.90 3.69 -16.34
N GLN A 5 10.05 3.05 -17.49
CA GLN A 5 8.98 2.23 -18.07
C GLN A 5 8.69 0.99 -17.23
N GLU A 6 9.73 0.33 -16.70
CA GLU A 6 9.57 -0.82 -15.81
C GLU A 6 8.93 -0.42 -14.47
N LEU A 7 9.29 0.75 -13.93
CA LEU A 7 8.64 1.31 -12.74
C LEU A 7 7.16 1.61 -13.00
N MET A 8 6.85 2.18 -14.16
CA MET A 8 5.47 2.43 -14.57
C MET A 8 4.67 1.13 -14.66
N GLN A 9 5.26 0.11 -15.25
CA GLN A 9 4.63 -1.21 -15.39
C GLN A 9 4.37 -1.87 -14.05
N LEU A 10 5.33 -1.82 -13.13
CA LEU A 10 5.17 -2.34 -11.77
C LEU A 10 4.07 -1.58 -11.02
N GLY A 11 4.05 -0.26 -11.15
CA GLY A 11 3.01 0.57 -10.55
C GLY A 11 1.62 0.23 -11.09
N GLN A 12 1.49 0.00 -12.38
CA GLN A 12 0.23 -0.41 -12.99
C GLN A 12 -0.21 -1.79 -12.49
N THR A 13 0.72 -2.72 -12.36
CA THR A 13 0.46 -4.05 -11.79
C THR A 13 -0.05 -3.93 -10.35
N LEU A 14 0.59 -3.07 -9.54
CA LEU A 14 0.15 -2.79 -8.18
C LEU A 14 -1.28 -2.26 -8.13
N ILE A 15 -1.60 -1.28 -8.99
CA ILE A 15 -2.94 -0.70 -9.06
C ILE A 15 -3.98 -1.79 -9.37
N ASP A 16 -3.71 -2.62 -10.36
CA ASP A 16 -4.64 -3.67 -10.78
C ASP A 16 -4.89 -4.69 -9.66
N HIS A 17 -3.86 -5.06 -8.92
CA HIS A 17 -3.99 -5.97 -7.79
C HIS A 17 -4.76 -5.33 -6.62
N CYS A 18 -4.49 -4.06 -6.31
CA CYS A 18 -5.21 -3.35 -5.26
C CYS A 18 -6.70 -3.24 -5.56
N LYS A 19 -7.06 -2.93 -6.81
CA LYS A 19 -8.45 -2.80 -7.23
C LYS A 19 -9.24 -4.10 -7.12
N THR A 20 -8.57 -5.23 -7.20
CA THR A 20 -9.19 -6.56 -7.14
C THR A 20 -8.93 -7.28 -5.82
N GLN A 21 -8.38 -6.58 -4.82
CA GLN A 21 -8.04 -7.11 -3.50
C GLN A 21 -7.13 -8.34 -3.58
N ARG A 22 -6.13 -8.28 -4.46
CA ARG A 22 -5.13 -9.33 -4.65
C ARG A 22 -3.74 -8.88 -4.18
N GLU A 23 -3.69 -8.10 -3.09
CA GLU A 23 -2.43 -7.57 -2.57
C GLU A 23 -1.48 -8.69 -2.14
N THR A 24 -2.00 -9.79 -1.59
CA THR A 24 -1.18 -10.94 -1.19
C THR A 24 -0.41 -11.52 -2.36
N GLU A 25 -1.07 -11.66 -3.50
CA GLU A 25 -0.45 -12.16 -4.73
C GLU A 25 0.62 -11.20 -5.25
N LEU A 26 0.35 -9.89 -5.21
CA LEU A 26 1.32 -8.87 -5.54
C LEU A 26 2.56 -8.97 -4.65
N GLN A 27 2.35 -9.12 -3.35
CA GLN A 27 3.42 -9.21 -2.36
C GLN A 27 4.28 -10.45 -2.58
N ASP A 28 3.66 -11.60 -2.85
CA ASP A 28 4.40 -12.83 -3.11
C ASP A 28 5.29 -12.73 -4.36
N ASN A 29 4.85 -12.03 -5.38
CA ASN A 29 5.55 -11.98 -6.67
C ASN A 29 6.48 -10.77 -6.81
N HIS A 30 6.22 -9.66 -6.12
CA HIS A 30 6.88 -8.39 -6.40
C HIS A 30 7.52 -7.71 -5.19
N TYR A 31 7.37 -8.24 -3.98
CA TYR A 31 8.01 -7.70 -2.78
C TYR A 31 9.20 -8.56 -2.36
N THR A 32 10.18 -7.96 -1.70
CA THR A 32 11.22 -8.73 -1.02
C THR A 32 10.68 -9.29 0.29
N ASN A 33 11.26 -10.39 0.76
CA ASN A 33 10.83 -11.03 2.02
C ASN A 33 11.01 -10.12 3.24
N ASP A 34 11.99 -9.23 3.18
CA ASP A 34 12.33 -8.27 4.24
C ASP A 34 11.73 -6.87 4.00
N ALA A 35 10.78 -6.77 3.08
CA ALA A 35 10.11 -5.49 2.80
C ALA A 35 9.50 -4.88 4.05
N VAL A 36 9.45 -3.56 4.09
CA VAL A 36 8.93 -2.78 5.22
C VAL A 36 7.74 -1.95 4.77
N SER A 37 6.70 -1.91 5.60
CA SER A 37 5.53 -1.07 5.39
C SER A 37 5.39 -0.08 6.53
N VAL A 38 5.20 1.20 6.20
CA VAL A 38 5.15 2.29 7.18
C VAL A 38 3.86 3.06 7.03
N GLU A 39 3.13 3.19 8.15
CA GLU A 39 1.92 4.00 8.24
C GLU A 39 2.26 5.40 8.78
N ALA A 40 1.36 6.37 8.58
CA ALA A 40 1.53 7.72 9.12
C ALA A 40 1.31 7.79 10.63
N VAL A 41 0.65 6.80 11.22
CA VAL A 41 0.36 6.71 12.66
C VAL A 41 0.63 5.29 13.14
N PRO A 42 0.90 5.10 14.45
CA PRO A 42 1.06 3.75 14.99
C PRO A 42 -0.17 2.88 14.77
N MET A 43 0.08 1.63 14.45
CA MET A 43 -0.95 0.58 14.33
C MET A 43 -1.37 0.09 15.72
N PRO A 44 -2.45 -0.70 15.84
CA PRO A 44 -2.85 -1.28 17.12
C PRO A 44 -1.76 -2.08 17.82
N THR A 45 -0.77 -2.57 17.08
CA THR A 45 0.41 -3.25 17.62
C THR A 45 1.37 -2.32 18.35
N GLY A 46 1.19 -0.99 18.25
CA GLY A 46 2.03 0.01 18.90
C GLY A 46 3.12 0.61 18.01
N SER A 47 3.27 0.13 16.77
CA SER A 47 4.27 0.62 15.81
C SER A 47 3.61 1.04 14.50
N ALA A 48 4.14 2.10 13.90
CA ALA A 48 3.77 2.49 12.52
C ALA A 48 4.46 1.61 11.49
N GLU A 49 5.49 0.87 11.88
CA GLU A 49 6.29 0.06 10.98
C GLU A 49 5.93 -1.42 11.11
N SER A 50 5.73 -2.07 9.95
CA SER A 50 5.59 -3.52 9.84
C SER A 50 6.78 -4.04 9.04
N ALA A 51 7.66 -4.78 9.69
CA ALA A 51 8.90 -5.27 9.10
C ALA A 51 8.75 -6.72 8.67
N GLY A 52 9.00 -6.98 7.39
CA GLY A 52 8.92 -8.29 6.80
C GLY A 52 7.58 -8.59 6.14
N LEU A 53 7.61 -9.46 5.15
CA LEU A 53 6.45 -9.77 4.32
C LEU A 53 5.30 -10.37 5.13
N ASP A 54 5.60 -11.23 6.11
CA ASP A 54 4.57 -11.83 6.95
C ASP A 54 3.84 -10.76 7.78
N ALA A 55 4.57 -9.77 8.31
CA ALA A 55 3.99 -8.67 9.07
C ALA A 55 3.13 -7.77 8.16
N ILE A 56 3.56 -7.54 6.93
CA ILE A 56 2.81 -6.76 5.93
C ILE A 56 1.48 -7.47 5.61
N LYS A 57 1.52 -8.77 5.39
CA LYS A 57 0.31 -9.57 5.13
C LYS A 57 -0.63 -9.58 6.32
N ALA A 58 -0.10 -9.69 7.54
CA ALA A 58 -0.90 -9.64 8.76
C ALA A 58 -1.58 -8.28 8.92
N LYS A 59 -0.88 -7.19 8.61
CA LYS A 59 -1.46 -5.84 8.61
C LYS A 59 -2.61 -5.72 7.62
N GLY A 60 -2.44 -6.22 6.41
CA GLY A 60 -3.49 -6.22 5.39
C GLY A 60 -4.72 -7.01 5.81
N ALA A 61 -4.52 -8.21 6.37
CA ALA A 61 -5.60 -9.05 6.87
C ALA A 61 -6.37 -8.36 8.01
N TRP A 62 -5.66 -7.73 8.93
CA TRP A 62 -6.27 -6.95 10.00
C TRP A 62 -7.12 -5.82 9.44
N TRP A 63 -6.56 -5.06 8.48
CA TRP A 63 -7.25 -3.90 7.93
C TRP A 63 -8.56 -4.30 7.22
N TYR A 64 -8.51 -5.32 6.36
CA TYR A 64 -9.71 -5.83 5.69
C TYR A 64 -10.71 -6.47 6.67
N GLY A 65 -10.22 -7.06 7.75
CA GLY A 65 -11.07 -7.59 8.81
C GLY A 65 -11.80 -6.50 9.60
N ALA A 66 -11.21 -5.31 9.72
CA ALA A 66 -11.75 -4.19 10.48
C ALA A 66 -12.59 -3.23 9.64
N HIS A 67 -12.49 -3.28 8.32
CA HIS A 67 -13.14 -2.34 7.41
C HIS A 67 -13.91 -3.04 6.31
N GLU A 68 -15.05 -2.46 5.94
CA GLU A 68 -15.78 -2.82 4.74
C GLU A 68 -15.48 -1.78 3.67
N VAL A 69 -14.95 -2.21 2.52
CA VAL A 69 -14.61 -1.32 1.41
C VAL A 69 -15.80 -1.22 0.47
N HIS A 70 -16.36 -0.02 0.33
CA HIS A 70 -17.49 0.24 -0.57
C HIS A 70 -17.00 0.64 -1.96
N ALA A 71 -15.91 1.41 -2.02
CA ALA A 71 -15.32 1.86 -3.28
C ALA A 71 -13.84 2.13 -3.08
N LEU A 72 -13.07 1.89 -4.12
CA LEU A 72 -11.65 2.20 -4.19
C LEU A 72 -11.34 2.74 -5.58
N GLU A 73 -10.73 3.92 -5.63
CA GLU A 73 -10.14 4.47 -6.83
C GLU A 73 -8.65 4.68 -6.60
N VAL A 74 -7.85 4.48 -7.63
CA VAL A 74 -6.40 4.62 -7.56
C VAL A 74 -5.93 5.45 -8.73
N GLU A 75 -5.24 6.55 -8.44
CA GLU A 75 -4.59 7.41 -9.44
C GLU A 75 -3.12 7.07 -9.54
N GLY A 76 -2.57 7.15 -10.73
CA GLY A 76 -1.16 6.91 -11.00
C GLY A 76 -0.95 5.76 -11.96
N PRO A 77 0.25 5.17 -11.96
CA PRO A 77 1.37 5.50 -11.07
C PRO A 77 2.10 6.78 -11.49
N PHE A 78 2.74 7.43 -10.52
CA PHE A 78 3.59 8.59 -10.72
C PHE A 78 5.03 8.19 -10.45
N VAL A 79 5.80 7.98 -11.50
CA VAL A 79 7.20 7.56 -11.41
C VAL A 79 8.07 8.77 -11.13
N HIS A 80 8.95 8.68 -10.14
CA HIS A 80 9.92 9.73 -9.84
C HIS A 80 11.19 9.14 -9.23
N GLY A 81 12.28 9.92 -9.31
CA GLY A 81 13.58 9.37 -8.99
C GLY A 81 13.92 8.25 -9.98
N SER A 82 14.86 7.40 -9.61
CA SER A 82 15.27 6.25 -10.42
C SER A 82 14.77 4.92 -9.84
N ASP A 83 14.08 4.96 -8.69
CA ASP A 83 13.82 3.78 -7.87
C ASP A 83 12.46 3.78 -7.17
N ARG A 84 11.50 4.63 -7.59
CA ARG A 84 10.24 4.70 -6.88
C ARG A 84 9.08 5.21 -7.72
N PHE A 85 7.87 4.95 -7.23
CA PHE A 85 6.64 5.53 -7.76
C PHE A 85 5.65 5.77 -6.62
N ASN A 86 4.68 6.66 -6.88
CA ASN A 86 3.56 6.90 -5.99
C ASN A 86 2.25 6.52 -6.65
N VAL A 87 1.27 6.18 -5.84
CA VAL A 87 -0.13 6.10 -6.23
C VAL A 87 -0.98 6.85 -5.20
N ILE A 88 -2.15 7.30 -5.60
CA ILE A 88 -3.10 7.94 -4.70
C ILE A 88 -4.31 7.04 -4.58
N PHE A 89 -4.63 6.64 -3.34
CA PHE A 89 -5.81 5.83 -3.04
C PHE A 89 -6.92 6.74 -2.55
N ASP A 90 -8.11 6.60 -3.14
CA ASP A 90 -9.34 7.19 -2.63
C ASP A 90 -10.25 6.04 -2.23
N LEU A 91 -10.56 5.93 -0.93
CA LEU A 91 -11.35 4.84 -0.38
C LEU A 91 -12.62 5.37 0.27
N ASP A 92 -13.70 4.62 0.08
CA ASP A 92 -14.95 4.77 0.81
C ASP A 92 -15.12 3.51 1.65
N VAL A 93 -15.00 3.63 2.96
CA VAL A 93 -14.96 2.50 3.88
C VAL A 93 -15.86 2.69 5.09
N THR A 94 -16.31 1.59 5.67
CA THR A 94 -16.97 1.56 6.98
C THR A 94 -16.07 0.82 7.96
N GLU A 95 -15.76 1.45 9.09
CA GLU A 95 -15.12 0.77 10.22
C GLU A 95 -16.16 -0.10 10.91
N LYS A 96 -15.94 -1.41 10.93
CA LYS A 96 -16.93 -2.37 11.43
C LYS A 96 -17.23 -2.18 12.91
N ALA A 97 -16.21 -1.85 13.72
CA ALA A 97 -16.37 -1.72 15.16
C ALA A 97 -17.27 -0.54 15.56
N SER A 98 -17.16 0.60 14.88
CA SER A 98 -17.94 1.81 15.17
C SER A 98 -19.16 2.00 14.27
N GLY A 99 -19.18 1.31 13.12
CA GLY A 99 -20.16 1.55 12.07
C GLY A 99 -19.97 2.85 11.32
N GLN A 100 -18.86 3.58 11.57
CA GLN A 100 -18.61 4.86 10.95
C GLN A 100 -18.12 4.68 9.51
N ARG A 101 -18.80 5.35 8.58
CA ARG A 101 -18.41 5.39 7.17
C ARG A 101 -17.59 6.65 6.91
N THR A 102 -16.43 6.49 6.26
CA THR A 102 -15.48 7.57 6.03
C THR A 102 -14.92 7.48 4.62
N GLN A 103 -14.62 8.64 4.06
CA GLN A 103 -13.80 8.72 2.85
C GLN A 103 -12.37 9.01 3.27
N MET A 104 -11.43 8.22 2.74
CA MET A 104 -10.01 8.33 3.05
C MET A 104 -9.26 8.58 1.75
N ARG A 105 -8.28 9.49 1.81
CA ARG A 105 -7.36 9.73 0.69
C ARG A 105 -5.95 9.60 1.21
N GLU A 106 -5.16 8.75 0.56
CA GLU A 106 -3.78 8.50 0.99
C GLU A 106 -2.83 8.36 -0.19
N ILE A 107 -1.58 8.72 0.04
CA ILE A 107 -0.50 8.57 -0.94
C ILE A 107 0.33 7.38 -0.52
N GLY A 108 0.46 6.39 -1.41
CA GLY A 108 1.38 5.28 -1.23
C GLY A 108 2.65 5.52 -2.02
N THR A 109 3.79 5.46 -1.36
CA THR A 109 5.11 5.57 -2.00
C THR A 109 5.81 4.22 -1.92
N TYR A 110 6.27 3.73 -3.07
CA TYR A 110 6.87 2.40 -3.20
C TYR A 110 8.30 2.51 -3.69
N HIS A 111 9.23 1.97 -2.91
CA HIS A 111 10.65 1.93 -3.23
C HIS A 111 10.99 0.59 -3.88
N VAL A 112 11.75 0.64 -4.97
CA VAL A 112 12.05 -0.51 -5.81
C VAL A 112 13.57 -0.70 -5.90
N ASN A 113 14.03 -1.93 -5.69
CA ASN A 113 15.44 -2.24 -5.75
C ASN A 113 15.91 -2.53 -7.18
N GLN A 114 17.21 -2.83 -7.36
CA GLN A 114 17.80 -3.08 -8.67
C GLN A 114 17.20 -4.32 -9.36
N ALA A 115 16.69 -5.28 -8.58
CA ALA A 115 16.04 -6.47 -9.12
C ALA A 115 14.58 -6.23 -9.53
N GLY A 116 14.08 -5.00 -9.36
CA GLY A 116 12.69 -4.67 -9.70
C GLY A 116 11.69 -5.10 -8.65
N LYS A 117 12.11 -5.32 -7.41
CA LYS A 117 11.24 -5.71 -6.30
C LYS A 117 10.97 -4.55 -5.37
N ILE A 118 9.77 -4.51 -4.80
CA ILE A 118 9.38 -3.51 -3.80
C ILE A 118 10.01 -3.90 -2.47
N THR A 119 10.77 -2.96 -1.90
CA THR A 119 11.46 -3.14 -0.62
C THR A 119 10.83 -2.36 0.51
N ARG A 120 10.03 -1.35 0.18
CA ARG A 120 9.41 -0.46 1.17
C ARG A 120 8.16 0.17 0.58
N GLU A 121 7.12 0.24 1.39
CA GLU A 121 5.92 1.02 1.09
C GLU A 121 5.64 1.97 2.24
N GLU A 122 5.27 3.20 1.92
CA GLU A 122 4.97 4.24 2.89
C GLU A 122 3.63 4.87 2.56
N PHE A 123 2.78 5.01 3.57
CA PHE A 123 1.45 5.60 3.40
C PHE A 123 1.38 6.92 4.14
N ALA A 124 1.00 7.97 3.43
CA ALA A 124 0.85 9.32 3.96
C ALA A 124 -0.60 9.76 3.78
N TYR A 125 -1.21 10.23 4.86
CA TYR A 125 -2.57 10.75 4.87
C TYR A 125 -2.70 11.82 5.96
N ALA A 126 -3.73 12.66 5.83
CA ALA A 126 -3.99 13.69 6.82
C ALA A 126 -4.44 13.05 8.14
N ILE A 127 -3.84 13.51 9.23
CA ILE A 127 -4.20 13.07 10.58
C ILE A 127 -5.14 14.11 11.16
N GLN A 128 -6.33 13.67 11.55
CA GLN A 128 -7.30 14.55 12.18
C GLN A 128 -6.94 14.72 13.66
N ALA A 129 -6.93 15.95 14.10
CA ALA A 129 -6.68 16.30 15.49
C ALA A 129 -7.90 15.96 16.37
#